data_5b3e8ce0b4424c3d6888794d99902e27
#
_entry.id   5b3e8ce0b4424c3d6888794d99902e27
#
_cell.length_a   1.000
_cell.length_b   1.000
_cell.length_c   1.000
_cell.angle_alpha   90.00
_cell.angle_beta   90.00
_cell.angle_gamma   90.00
#
_symmetry.space_group_name_H-M   'P 1'
#
loop_
_entity.id
_entity.type
_entity.pdbx_description
1 polymer ?
#
loop_
_entity_poly.entity_id
_entity_poly.type
_entity_poly.pdbx_seq_one_letter_code
_entity_poly.pdbx_strand_id
1 'polypeptide(L)'
;MFREKKTGRIVANCHKVPGTEFDRELLTVSHCRELIIHTVNLLSGLGNHPVILSVSPVRHHPGDPVLNSRSKSILIEACHEAVEECSGTCVLFPGFELLHDELRDYRFYAEDLIHPSAAAEEFILESFVTHCYGTKAKEILNNGWRNIKRSKHVPGGLI
;
A
#
# COMPACT_ATOMS: atom_id res chain seq x y z
N MET A 1 -10.57 -10.76 -1.89
CA MET A 1 -9.90 -12.00 -2.35
C MET A 1 -10.52 -12.45 -3.65
N PHE A 2 -9.74 -13.06 -4.55
CA PHE A 2 -10.24 -13.66 -5.79
C PHE A 2 -10.11 -15.18 -5.70
N ARG A 3 -11.19 -15.88 -6.03
CA ARG A 3 -11.22 -17.34 -6.16
C ARG A 3 -11.50 -17.70 -7.61
N GLU A 4 -10.59 -18.43 -8.24
CA GLU A 4 -10.78 -18.91 -9.60
C GLU A 4 -11.89 -19.97 -9.63
N LYS A 5 -12.93 -19.76 -10.43
CA LYS A 5 -14.09 -20.66 -10.51
C LYS A 5 -13.73 -22.07 -10.97
N LYS A 6 -12.78 -22.15 -11.91
CA LYS A 6 -12.36 -23.43 -12.51
C LYS A 6 -11.64 -24.35 -11.53
N THR A 7 -10.80 -23.81 -10.66
CA THR A 7 -9.95 -24.60 -9.76
C THR A 7 -10.34 -24.49 -8.29
N GLY A 8 -11.17 -23.50 -7.93
CA GLY A 8 -11.50 -23.17 -6.55
C GLY A 8 -10.35 -22.54 -5.77
N ARG A 9 -9.20 -22.28 -6.42
CA ARG A 9 -8.00 -21.76 -5.76
C ARG A 9 -8.09 -20.26 -5.54
N ILE A 10 -7.51 -19.82 -4.44
CA ILE A 10 -7.25 -18.39 -4.21
C ILE A 10 -6.09 -17.95 -5.09
N VAL A 11 -6.28 -16.88 -5.83
CA VAL A 11 -5.31 -16.36 -6.78
C VAL A 11 -5.16 -14.84 -6.62
N ALA A 12 -4.02 -14.31 -7.05
CA ALA A 12 -3.85 -12.89 -7.20
C ALA A 12 -4.70 -12.38 -8.37
N ASN A 13 -5.03 -11.09 -8.36
CA ASN A 13 -5.74 -10.47 -9.48
C ASN A 13 -4.89 -10.59 -10.77
N CYS A 14 -5.30 -11.48 -11.66
CA CYS A 14 -4.67 -11.66 -12.95
C CYS A 14 -5.36 -10.74 -13.97
N HIS A 15 -4.73 -9.62 -14.31
CA HIS A 15 -5.24 -8.63 -15.26
C HIS A 15 -5.46 -9.15 -16.69
N LYS A 16 -5.06 -10.37 -16.99
CA LYS A 16 -5.19 -10.99 -18.33
C LYS A 16 -6.35 -11.95 -18.44
N VAL A 17 -7.03 -12.26 -17.33
CA VAL A 17 -8.17 -13.17 -17.29
C VAL A 17 -9.44 -12.36 -17.01
N PRO A 18 -10.55 -12.58 -17.76
CA PRO A 18 -11.80 -11.88 -17.52
C PRO A 18 -12.29 -12.03 -16.07
N GLY A 19 -12.77 -10.92 -15.49
CA GLY A 19 -13.25 -10.91 -14.10
C GLY A 19 -14.42 -11.88 -13.83
N THR A 20 -15.12 -12.32 -14.88
CA THR A 20 -16.19 -13.34 -14.83
C THR A 20 -15.70 -14.73 -14.43
N GLU A 21 -14.39 -14.99 -14.58
CA GLU A 21 -13.77 -16.28 -14.22
C GLU A 21 -13.48 -16.37 -12.70
N PHE A 22 -13.73 -15.32 -11.94
CA PHE A 22 -13.45 -15.27 -10.51
C PHE A 22 -14.69 -14.96 -9.69
N ASP A 23 -14.78 -15.60 -8.52
CA ASP A 23 -15.63 -15.15 -7.43
C ASP A 23 -14.84 -14.18 -6.55
N ARG A 24 -15.51 -13.11 -6.10
CA ARG A 24 -14.93 -12.11 -5.19
C ARG A 24 -15.54 -12.29 -3.81
N GLU A 25 -14.69 -12.48 -2.84
CA GLU A 25 -15.10 -12.64 -1.45
C GLU A 25 -14.41 -11.58 -0.57
N LEU A 26 -15.14 -11.00 0.38
CA LEU A 26 -14.54 -10.28 1.50
C LEU A 26 -14.14 -11.31 2.55
N LEU A 27 -12.88 -11.24 2.96
CA LEU A 27 -12.41 -12.01 4.12
C LEU A 27 -12.89 -11.35 5.41
N THR A 28 -12.91 -12.10 6.50
CA THR A 28 -13.12 -11.55 7.84
C THR A 28 -11.83 -10.91 8.36
N VAL A 29 -11.93 -10.04 9.36
CA VAL A 29 -10.77 -9.46 10.07
C VAL A 29 -9.87 -10.58 10.60
N SER A 30 -10.44 -11.57 11.28
CA SER A 30 -9.69 -12.71 11.86
C SER A 30 -8.88 -13.46 10.79
N HIS A 31 -9.50 -13.77 9.64
CA HIS A 31 -8.79 -14.46 8.57
C HIS A 31 -7.66 -13.61 7.96
N CYS A 32 -7.90 -12.31 7.77
CA CYS A 32 -6.84 -11.39 7.30
C CYS A 32 -5.70 -11.30 8.31
N ARG A 33 -6.00 -11.17 9.60
CA ARG A 33 -5.02 -11.16 10.69
C ARG A 33 -4.15 -12.41 10.68
N GLU A 34 -4.76 -13.60 10.63
CA GLU A 34 -4.03 -14.88 10.59
C GLU A 34 -3.05 -14.95 9.41
N LEU A 35 -3.48 -14.51 8.21
CA LEU A 35 -2.62 -14.45 7.03
C LEU A 35 -1.47 -13.46 7.20
N ILE A 36 -1.73 -12.30 7.79
CA ILE A 36 -0.72 -11.27 8.07
C ILE A 36 0.31 -11.80 9.07
N ILE A 37 -0.14 -12.36 10.20
CA ILE A 37 0.74 -12.94 11.23
C ILE A 37 1.61 -14.06 10.66
N HIS A 38 1.00 -14.95 9.88
CA HIS A 38 1.75 -16.00 9.18
C HIS A 38 2.85 -15.42 8.28
N THR A 39 2.52 -14.39 7.51
CA THR A 39 3.48 -13.71 6.63
C THR A 39 4.59 -13.01 7.42
N VAL A 40 4.24 -12.30 8.50
CA VAL A 40 5.21 -11.64 9.39
C VAL A 40 6.17 -12.67 9.97
N ASN A 41 5.68 -13.79 10.46
CA ASN A 41 6.51 -14.86 11.03
C ASN A 41 7.47 -15.47 9.99
N LEU A 42 7.02 -15.68 8.76
CA LEU A 42 7.89 -16.15 7.68
C LEU A 42 8.99 -15.15 7.35
N LEU A 43 8.65 -13.87 7.23
CA LEU A 43 9.63 -12.80 6.91
C LEU A 43 10.62 -12.58 8.04
N SER A 44 10.18 -12.62 9.29
CA SER A 44 11.04 -12.48 10.47
C SER A 44 12.05 -13.63 10.60
N GLY A 45 11.73 -14.80 10.07
CA GLY A 45 12.66 -15.94 9.98
C GLY A 45 13.80 -15.72 8.97
N LEU A 46 13.70 -14.76 8.07
CA LEU A 46 14.72 -14.45 7.06
C LEU A 46 15.78 -13.43 7.53
N GLY A 47 15.54 -12.73 8.63
CA GLY A 47 16.46 -11.73 9.17
C GLY A 47 15.90 -11.00 10.38
N ASN A 48 16.78 -10.33 11.12
CA ASN A 48 16.39 -9.60 12.34
C ASN A 48 15.98 -8.13 12.01
N HIS A 49 15.02 -7.97 11.11
CA HIS A 49 14.47 -6.67 10.71
C HIS A 49 12.96 -6.64 10.98
N PRO A 50 12.42 -5.51 11.46
CA PRO A 50 10.98 -5.37 11.62
C PRO A 50 10.28 -5.41 10.25
N VAL A 51 9.12 -6.06 10.21
CA VAL A 51 8.24 -6.05 9.04
C VAL A 51 7.39 -4.78 9.08
N ILE A 52 7.35 -4.02 7.99
CA ILE A 52 6.49 -2.85 7.90
C ILE A 52 5.23 -3.25 7.14
N LEU A 53 4.10 -3.13 7.80
CA LEU A 53 2.76 -3.33 7.24
C LEU A 53 2.22 -1.98 6.75
N SER A 54 1.49 -1.97 5.66
CA SER A 54 0.75 -0.78 5.22
C SER A 54 -0.47 -1.19 4.40
N VAL A 55 -1.60 -0.52 4.64
CA VAL A 55 -2.78 -0.69 3.80
C VAL A 55 -2.69 0.26 2.61
N SER A 56 -2.75 -0.32 1.39
CA SER A 56 -2.67 0.45 0.16
C SER A 56 -3.81 1.47 0.04
N PRO A 57 -3.53 2.74 -0.31
CA PRO A 57 -4.55 3.75 -0.57
C PRO A 57 -5.30 3.57 -1.90
N VAL A 58 -4.83 2.72 -2.80
CA VAL A 58 -5.47 2.44 -4.09
C VAL A 58 -6.90 1.92 -3.90
N ARG A 59 -7.84 2.42 -4.68
CA ARG A 59 -9.24 1.98 -4.65
C ARG A 59 -9.41 0.67 -5.42
N HIS A 60 -9.62 -0.43 -4.71
CA HIS A 60 -9.79 -1.76 -5.34
C HIS A 60 -11.21 -2.03 -5.88
N HIS A 61 -12.19 -1.23 -5.47
CA HIS A 61 -13.57 -1.29 -5.92
C HIS A 61 -14.04 0.09 -6.40
N PRO A 62 -13.52 0.58 -7.54
CA PRO A 62 -13.77 1.97 -7.98
C PRO A 62 -15.25 2.26 -8.28
N GLY A 63 -16.04 1.26 -8.62
CA GLY A 63 -17.48 1.39 -8.86
C GLY A 63 -18.36 1.15 -7.63
N ASP A 64 -17.78 0.75 -6.50
CA ASP A 64 -18.52 0.43 -5.27
C ASP A 64 -17.79 1.01 -4.04
N PRO A 65 -18.12 2.25 -3.63
CA PRO A 65 -17.47 2.91 -2.52
C PRO A 65 -17.75 2.22 -1.17
N VAL A 66 -18.90 1.58 -1.02
CA VAL A 66 -19.25 0.86 0.21
C VAL A 66 -18.38 -0.38 0.35
N LEU A 67 -18.27 -1.16 -0.73
CA LEU A 67 -17.44 -2.36 -0.73
C LEU A 67 -15.95 -1.99 -0.57
N ASN A 68 -15.50 -0.89 -1.20
CA ASN A 68 -14.14 -0.39 -1.02
C ASN A 68 -13.85 -0.03 0.44
N SER A 69 -14.72 0.75 1.09
CA SER A 69 -14.57 1.12 2.50
C SER A 69 -14.58 -0.10 3.42
N ARG A 70 -15.49 -1.04 3.23
CA ARG A 70 -15.53 -2.29 4.00
C ARG A 70 -14.25 -3.10 3.86
N SER A 71 -13.74 -3.24 2.63
CA SER A 71 -12.49 -3.95 2.36
C SER A 71 -11.30 -3.30 3.06
N LYS A 72 -11.22 -1.96 3.07
CA LYS A 72 -10.16 -1.22 3.74
C LYS A 72 -10.25 -1.33 5.26
N SER A 73 -11.45 -1.18 5.83
CA SER A 73 -11.67 -1.31 7.28
C SER A 73 -11.26 -2.68 7.80
N ILE A 74 -11.56 -3.75 7.07
CA ILE A 74 -11.14 -5.12 7.41
C ILE A 74 -9.60 -5.22 7.44
N LEU A 75 -8.91 -4.67 6.44
CA LEU A 75 -7.45 -4.73 6.37
C LEU A 75 -6.78 -3.87 7.44
N ILE A 76 -7.33 -2.68 7.72
CA ILE A 76 -6.80 -1.77 8.75
C ILE A 76 -6.88 -2.46 10.11
N GLU A 77 -8.07 -2.97 10.49
CA GLU A 77 -8.27 -3.64 11.77
C GLU A 77 -7.38 -4.89 11.88
N ALA A 78 -7.32 -5.72 10.83
CA ALA A 78 -6.47 -6.91 10.82
C ALA A 78 -4.98 -6.57 10.98
N CYS A 79 -4.51 -5.45 10.41
CA CYS A 79 -3.14 -4.99 10.58
C CYS A 79 -2.88 -4.53 12.02
N HIS A 80 -3.82 -3.80 12.64
CA HIS A 80 -3.70 -3.38 14.04
C HIS A 80 -3.65 -4.58 14.99
N GLU A 81 -4.58 -5.51 14.88
CA GLU A 81 -4.57 -6.75 15.68
C GLU A 81 -3.27 -7.55 15.48
N ALA A 82 -2.76 -7.63 14.24
CA ALA A 82 -1.51 -8.33 13.95
C ALA A 82 -0.28 -7.64 14.58
N VAL A 83 -0.23 -6.30 14.59
CA VAL A 83 0.86 -5.54 15.24
C VAL A 83 0.85 -5.76 16.74
N GLU A 84 -0.34 -5.78 17.37
CA GLU A 84 -0.47 -6.05 18.80
C GLU A 84 0.01 -7.47 19.17
N GLU A 85 -0.36 -8.46 18.36
CA GLU A 85 0.02 -9.86 18.59
C GLU A 85 1.51 -10.12 18.30
N CYS A 86 2.06 -9.50 17.26
CA CYS A 86 3.46 -9.66 16.85
C CYS A 86 4.42 -8.67 17.53
N SER A 87 4.15 -8.23 18.75
CA SER A 87 4.88 -7.21 19.52
C SER A 87 6.36 -7.05 19.16
N GLY A 88 6.73 -5.91 18.54
CA GLY A 88 8.11 -5.56 18.19
C GLY A 88 8.65 -6.21 16.90
N THR A 89 7.94 -7.18 16.33
CA THR A 89 8.36 -7.85 15.08
C THR A 89 7.82 -7.15 13.84
N CYS A 90 6.69 -6.45 13.95
CA CYS A 90 6.13 -5.64 12.89
C CYS A 90 5.61 -4.31 13.39
N VAL A 91 5.51 -3.36 12.46
CA VAL A 91 4.97 -2.00 12.69
C VAL A 91 3.99 -1.65 11.56
N LEU A 92 3.02 -0.79 11.85
CA LEU A 92 2.08 -0.30 10.85
C LEU A 92 2.49 1.10 10.39
N PHE A 93 2.59 1.27 9.06
CA PHE A 93 2.72 2.57 8.42
C PHE A 93 1.36 2.98 7.84
N PRO A 94 0.83 4.18 8.18
CA PRO A 94 -0.54 4.58 7.87
C PRO A 94 -0.67 5.12 6.44
N GLY A 95 -0.30 4.33 5.42
CA GLY A 95 -0.31 4.77 4.02
C GLY A 95 -1.70 5.07 3.47
N PHE A 96 -2.72 4.34 3.94
CA PHE A 96 -4.11 4.58 3.57
C PHE A 96 -4.62 5.88 4.19
N GLU A 97 -4.39 6.08 5.47
CA GLU A 97 -4.85 7.23 6.26
C GLU A 97 -4.23 8.53 5.74
N LEU A 98 -2.95 8.50 5.36
CA LEU A 98 -2.28 9.67 4.79
C LEU A 98 -2.97 10.18 3.53
N LEU A 99 -3.44 9.30 2.63
CA LEU A 99 -4.19 9.75 1.46
C LEU A 99 -5.63 10.13 1.80
N HIS A 100 -6.32 9.32 2.62
CA HIS A 100 -7.75 9.48 2.88
C HIS A 100 -8.08 10.55 3.92
N ASP A 101 -7.26 10.71 4.94
CA ASP A 101 -7.53 11.61 6.07
C ASP A 101 -6.66 12.86 6.07
N GLU A 102 -5.37 12.73 5.74
CA GLU A 102 -4.45 13.87 5.71
C GLU A 102 -4.62 14.68 4.42
N LEU A 103 -4.51 14.07 3.25
CA LEU A 103 -4.60 14.74 1.96
C LEU A 103 -6.05 15.01 1.53
N ARG A 104 -6.96 14.07 1.68
CA ARG A 104 -8.43 14.12 1.55
C ARG A 104 -9.04 14.60 0.23
N ASP A 105 -8.32 15.27 -0.64
CA ASP A 105 -8.83 15.97 -1.82
C ASP A 105 -8.60 15.13 -3.10
N TYR A 106 -9.52 15.25 -4.06
CA TYR A 106 -9.42 14.57 -5.38
C TYR A 106 -8.18 14.94 -6.18
N ARG A 107 -7.57 16.11 -5.96
CA ARG A 107 -6.29 16.50 -6.59
C ARG A 107 -5.12 15.58 -6.25
N PHE A 108 -5.26 14.79 -5.19
CA PHE A 108 -4.28 13.80 -4.76
C PHE A 108 -4.52 12.40 -5.33
N TYR A 109 -5.52 12.27 -6.22
CA TYR A 109 -5.71 11.11 -7.05
C TYR A 109 -5.23 11.38 -8.47
N ALA A 110 -4.82 10.33 -9.18
CA ALA A 110 -4.53 10.37 -10.60
C ALA A 110 -5.83 10.59 -11.42
N GLU A 111 -5.72 10.77 -12.73
CA GLU A 111 -6.88 10.99 -13.62
C GLU A 111 -7.91 9.86 -13.57
N ASP A 112 -7.49 8.65 -13.23
CA ASP A 112 -8.37 7.48 -13.10
C ASP A 112 -9.18 7.47 -11.78
N LEU A 113 -8.91 8.38 -10.85
CA LEU A 113 -9.51 8.48 -9.52
C LEU A 113 -9.39 7.19 -8.67
N ILE A 114 -8.46 6.32 -9.03
CA ILE A 114 -8.18 5.03 -8.40
C ILE A 114 -6.84 5.07 -7.69
N HIS A 115 -5.80 5.51 -8.40
CA HIS A 115 -4.43 5.57 -7.91
C HIS A 115 -4.11 6.93 -7.30
N PRO A 116 -3.17 7.01 -6.35
CA PRO A 116 -2.64 8.28 -5.89
C PRO A 116 -2.00 9.07 -7.04
N SER A 117 -2.06 10.40 -6.98
CA SER A 117 -1.29 11.25 -7.89
C SER A 117 0.20 11.23 -7.53
N ALA A 118 1.06 11.66 -8.46
CA ALA A 118 2.50 11.77 -8.22
C ALA A 118 2.83 12.64 -6.98
N ALA A 119 2.05 13.70 -6.74
CA ALA A 119 2.21 14.55 -5.55
C ALA A 119 1.86 13.80 -4.26
N ALA A 120 0.82 12.97 -4.27
CA ALA A 120 0.46 12.12 -3.13
C ALA A 120 1.50 11.02 -2.89
N GLU A 121 2.01 10.41 -3.95
CA GLU A 121 3.08 9.41 -3.83
C GLU A 121 4.36 10.00 -3.22
N GLU A 122 4.77 11.20 -3.64
CA GLU A 122 5.93 11.92 -3.07
C GLU A 122 5.70 12.22 -1.58
N PHE A 123 4.52 12.70 -1.20
CA PHE A 123 4.16 12.99 0.19
C PHE A 123 4.19 11.73 1.07
N ILE A 124 3.55 10.64 0.60
CA ILE A 124 3.49 9.36 1.32
C ILE A 124 4.90 8.76 1.46
N LEU A 125 5.72 8.83 0.41
CA LEU A 125 7.10 8.33 0.44
C LEU A 125 7.97 9.13 1.43
N GLU A 126 7.87 10.46 1.45
CA GLU A 126 8.58 11.29 2.43
C GLU A 126 8.16 10.98 3.86
N SER A 127 6.84 10.79 4.07
CA SER A 127 6.28 10.40 5.36
C SER A 127 6.78 9.02 5.80
N PHE A 128 6.79 8.05 4.87
CA PHE A 128 7.31 6.71 5.10
C PHE A 128 8.79 6.74 5.52
N VAL A 129 9.63 7.44 4.76
CA VAL A 129 11.07 7.53 5.06
C VAL A 129 11.31 8.22 6.41
N THR A 130 10.54 9.27 6.70
CA THR A 130 10.66 9.98 7.98
C THR A 130 10.25 9.11 9.16
N HIS A 131 9.13 8.39 9.01
CA HIS A 131 8.55 7.55 10.06
C HIS A 131 9.40 6.31 10.34
N CYS A 132 9.85 5.62 9.28
CA CYS A 132 10.53 4.34 9.41
C CYS A 132 12.07 4.46 9.56
N TYR A 133 12.67 5.51 9.02
CA TYR A 133 14.14 5.66 8.96
C TYR A 133 14.65 6.97 9.55
N GLY A 134 13.77 7.88 9.94
CA GLY A 134 14.11 9.15 10.58
C GLY A 134 14.59 10.25 9.60
N THR A 135 14.90 11.42 10.17
CA THR A 135 15.16 12.66 9.41
C THR A 135 16.40 12.59 8.53
N LYS A 136 17.45 11.88 8.96
CA LYS A 136 18.69 11.72 8.17
C LYS A 136 18.43 10.99 6.85
N ALA A 137 17.59 9.96 6.86
CA ALA A 137 17.20 9.25 5.65
C ALA A 137 16.35 10.14 4.72
N LYS A 138 15.49 11.01 5.28
CA LYS A 138 14.76 12.01 4.51
C LYS A 138 15.68 13.00 3.78
N GLU A 139 16.75 13.45 4.41
CA GLU A 139 17.75 14.32 3.76
C GLU A 139 18.43 13.63 2.57
N ILE A 140 18.78 12.35 2.72
CA ILE A 140 19.39 11.54 1.64
C ILE A 140 18.38 11.40 0.47
N LEU A 141 17.11 11.09 0.77
CA LEU A 141 16.07 11.00 -0.23
C LEU A 141 15.91 12.31 -1.00
N ASN A 142 15.79 13.44 -0.29
CA ASN A 142 15.63 14.75 -0.89
C ASN A 142 16.81 15.14 -1.79
N ASN A 143 18.04 14.80 -1.40
CA ASN A 143 19.23 15.02 -2.23
C ASN A 143 19.19 14.14 -3.49
N GLY A 144 18.74 12.89 -3.38
CA GLY A 144 18.54 11.99 -4.51
C GLY A 144 17.51 12.57 -5.51
N TRP A 145 16.37 13.04 -5.03
CA TRP A 145 15.33 13.67 -5.87
C TRP A 145 15.83 14.94 -6.59
N ARG A 146 16.58 15.80 -5.89
CA ARG A 146 17.18 16.98 -6.52
C ARG A 146 18.13 16.60 -7.65
N ASN A 147 18.92 15.56 -7.48
CA ASN A 147 19.85 15.07 -8.51
C ASN A 147 19.09 14.48 -9.72
N ILE A 148 18.02 13.71 -9.49
CA ILE A 148 17.17 13.17 -10.56
C ILE A 148 16.47 14.30 -11.34
N LYS A 149 15.90 15.30 -10.63
CA LYS A 149 15.28 16.46 -11.29
C LYS A 149 16.30 17.26 -12.13
N ARG A 150 17.53 17.41 -11.64
CA ARG A 150 18.63 18.07 -12.39
C ARG A 150 19.07 17.26 -13.62
N SER A 151 19.17 15.94 -13.54
CA SER A 151 19.55 15.08 -14.66
C SER A 151 18.50 15.03 -15.77
N LYS A 152 17.22 15.25 -15.43
CA LYS A 152 16.11 15.36 -16.40
C LYS A 152 16.03 16.73 -17.07
N HIS A 153 16.67 17.76 -16.51
CA HIS A 153 16.84 19.07 -17.13
C HIS A 153 18.10 19.04 -18.02
N VAL A 154 17.99 18.41 -19.19
CA VAL A 154 18.97 18.60 -20.27
C VAL A 154 18.70 20.00 -20.82
N PRO A 155 19.65 20.93 -20.78
CA PRO A 155 19.51 22.20 -21.51
C PRO A 155 19.28 21.86 -22.98
N GLY A 156 18.19 22.39 -23.54
CA GLY A 156 17.90 22.22 -24.97
C GLY A 156 19.16 22.55 -25.78
N GLY A 157 19.67 21.56 -26.48
CA GLY A 157 20.83 21.75 -27.36
C GLY A 157 20.47 22.83 -28.38
N LEU A 158 21.32 23.81 -28.47
CA LEU A 158 21.42 24.70 -29.62
C LEU A 158 21.54 23.86 -30.89
N ILE A 159 20.54 23.98 -31.76
CA ILE A 159 20.70 23.78 -33.19
C ILE A 159 20.65 25.14 -33.83
#